data_fdd226b903313ddb408e12b7c40b0d3f
#
_entry.id   fdd226b903313ddb408e12b7c40b0d3f
#
_cell.length_a   1.000
_cell.length_b   1.000
_cell.length_c   1.000
_cell.angle_alpha   90.00
_cell.angle_beta   90.00
_cell.angle_gamma   90.00
#
_symmetry.space_group_name_H-M   'P 1'
#
loop_
_entity.id
_entity.type
_entity.pdbx_description
1 polymer ?
#
loop_
_entity_poly.entity_id
_entity_poly.type
_entity_poly.pdbx_seq_one_letter_code
_entity_poly.pdbx_strand_id
1 'polypeptide(L)'
;MGQVTNKGTTLQLGVPELGQGQEIHYQLSPQDLIKMALERGEGHLTDCNVLTIDTGEFTGRSPKDRYIVSDALTKDTIWWGDINIPIGTAVFNALYTKVIAYLNNKTIFVRDAMVCAEKTSRLTLRVITETATQNLFAYNLFLRPDEIADPEWTIISAPGFKADPAVDGTRQHNFVMINFTSKVILIGGTGYTGEIKKAVFTVLNFLLPQHHILPMHCAANKGAGGDTAIFFGLSGTGKTTLSADPDRQLIGDDEHGWGENSVFNFEGGCYAKIAGLTAEKEPQIYHAMQPGALLENVCFHPLSKTVDFDNLSKTENIRLSYPLHYISNAVCPAIGDVPRNIFFLTADAFGVLPPISKLNRQQAMYYFLSGYTAKIAGTECGINEPEATFSACFGRAFLPLHPTKYAEMLGEKLDKYSLNVWLVNTGWTGGSYGTGQRIKLSYTRAMIKAALNGQLDSVPRQKLPIFDLMIPAWCPGVPSNLLNPINTWADPYSYEETANHLAQLFRKNCSQYKGFSDGMLCSVGPAAVTVG
;
A
#
# COMPACT_ATOMS: atom_id res chain seq x y z
N MET A 1 -32.90 8.27 0.16
CA MET A 1 -33.82 7.74 1.20
C MET A 1 -32.95 7.11 2.28
N GLY A 2 -32.87 7.65 3.48
CA GLY A 2 -32.05 7.13 4.55
C GLY A 2 -31.88 8.07 5.72
N GLN A 3 -32.97 8.64 6.23
CA GLN A 3 -32.97 9.08 7.63
C GLN A 3 -33.48 7.92 8.45
N VAL A 4 -32.59 7.24 9.16
CA VAL A 4 -32.95 6.38 10.27
C VAL A 4 -32.25 6.92 11.52
N THR A 5 -32.81 8.00 12.06
CA THR A 5 -32.72 8.27 13.50
C THR A 5 -33.59 7.20 14.16
N ASN A 6 -33.05 6.02 14.39
CA ASN A 6 -33.76 4.97 15.10
C ASN A 6 -33.69 5.19 16.62
N LYS A 7 -34.60 6.02 17.11
CA LYS A 7 -35.08 5.85 18.49
C LYS A 7 -36.03 4.65 18.48
N GLY A 8 -35.55 3.44 18.71
CA GLY A 8 -36.44 2.31 18.99
C GLY A 8 -36.14 0.96 18.35
N THR A 9 -35.17 0.82 17.46
CA THR A 9 -34.71 -0.51 17.03
C THR A 9 -33.30 -0.69 17.54
N THR A 10 -33.06 -1.67 18.39
CA THR A 10 -31.74 -2.01 18.91
C THR A 10 -30.95 -2.56 17.73
N LEU A 11 -30.19 -1.71 17.04
CA LEU A 11 -29.18 -2.16 16.09
C LEU A 11 -28.18 -2.97 16.91
N GLN A 12 -28.14 -4.28 16.72
CA GLN A 12 -27.13 -5.11 17.37
C GLN A 12 -25.79 -4.77 16.71
N LEU A 13 -25.04 -3.85 17.34
CA LEU A 13 -23.74 -3.38 16.83
C LEU A 13 -22.67 -4.48 16.87
N GLY A 14 -22.95 -5.66 17.44
CA GLY A 14 -21.92 -6.66 17.74
C GLY A 14 -20.97 -6.24 18.88
N VAL A 15 -21.21 -5.08 19.46
CA VAL A 15 -20.51 -4.51 20.62
C VAL A 15 -21.58 -4.24 21.67
N PRO A 16 -21.83 -5.18 22.60
CA PRO A 16 -22.98 -5.15 23.51
C PRO A 16 -23.06 -3.90 24.39
N GLU A 17 -21.90 -3.30 24.67
CA GLU A 17 -21.78 -2.12 25.53
C GLU A 17 -22.02 -0.79 24.82
N LEU A 18 -22.12 -0.77 23.49
CA LEU A 18 -22.42 0.43 22.69
C LEU A 18 -23.91 0.48 22.32
N GLY A 19 -24.50 1.67 22.34
CA GLY A 19 -25.82 1.92 21.77
C GLY A 19 -26.96 2.16 22.76
N GLN A 20 -26.76 2.05 24.06
CA GLN A 20 -27.80 2.36 25.05
C GLN A 20 -27.93 3.88 25.25
N GLY A 21 -28.94 4.50 24.61
CA GLY A 21 -29.17 5.95 24.74
C GLY A 21 -28.22 6.85 23.95
N GLN A 22 -27.36 6.28 23.15
CA GLN A 22 -26.35 6.96 22.33
C GLN A 22 -26.95 7.36 20.97
N GLU A 23 -26.51 8.50 20.43
CA GLU A 23 -26.81 8.90 19.07
C GLU A 23 -25.93 8.11 18.09
N ILE A 24 -26.59 7.32 17.23
CA ILE A 24 -25.93 6.45 16.24
C ILE A 24 -26.39 6.82 14.84
N HIS A 25 -25.45 7.12 13.98
CA HIS A 25 -25.68 7.34 12.55
C HIS A 25 -25.21 6.11 11.79
N TYR A 26 -26.17 5.40 11.17
CA TYR A 26 -25.91 4.15 10.46
C TYR A 26 -26.05 4.33 8.95
N GLN A 27 -25.03 3.90 8.18
CA GLN A 27 -25.01 3.87 6.71
C GLN A 27 -25.35 5.22 6.04
N LEU A 28 -24.89 6.33 6.61
CA LEU A 28 -25.12 7.65 6.03
C LEU A 28 -24.51 7.76 4.63
N SER A 29 -25.18 8.55 3.78
CA SER A 29 -24.65 8.91 2.46
C SER A 29 -23.40 9.80 2.58
N PRO A 30 -22.53 9.89 1.55
CA PRO A 30 -21.40 10.83 1.56
C PRO A 30 -21.85 12.27 1.79
N GLN A 31 -22.98 12.68 1.23
CA GLN A 31 -23.54 14.03 1.39
C GLN A 31 -23.91 14.31 2.86
N ASP A 32 -24.58 13.35 3.51
CA ASP A 32 -24.94 13.48 4.93
C ASP A 32 -23.70 13.49 5.83
N LEU A 33 -22.70 12.63 5.53
CA LEU A 33 -21.43 12.61 6.27
C LEU A 33 -20.66 13.93 6.13
N ILE A 34 -20.61 14.50 4.92
CA ILE A 34 -19.96 15.80 4.69
C ILE A 34 -20.69 16.89 5.46
N LYS A 35 -22.05 16.92 5.40
CA LYS A 35 -22.85 17.87 6.15
C LYS A 35 -22.57 17.79 7.64
N MET A 36 -22.60 16.61 8.22
CA MET A 36 -22.33 16.39 9.63
C MET A 36 -20.89 16.76 10.01
N ALA A 37 -19.90 16.42 9.16
CA ALA A 37 -18.51 16.82 9.38
C ALA A 37 -18.35 18.34 9.46
N LEU A 38 -19.04 19.09 8.59
CA LEU A 38 -19.02 20.56 8.60
C LEU A 38 -19.71 21.12 9.85
N GLU A 39 -20.88 20.62 10.21
CA GLU A 39 -21.63 21.02 11.41
C GLU A 39 -20.85 20.75 12.70
N ARG A 40 -20.04 19.70 12.73
CA ARG A 40 -19.20 19.31 13.87
C ARG A 40 -17.82 19.98 13.85
N GLY A 41 -17.49 20.76 12.81
CA GLY A 41 -16.19 21.42 12.67
C GLY A 41 -15.04 20.44 12.41
N GLU A 42 -15.30 19.27 11.84
CA GLU A 42 -14.29 18.24 11.54
C GLU A 42 -13.44 18.62 10.31
N GLY A 43 -13.88 19.56 9.49
CA GLY A 43 -13.19 20.00 8.29
C GLY A 43 -13.91 21.14 7.58
N HIS A 44 -13.47 21.44 6.36
CA HIS A 44 -14.07 22.49 5.52
C HIS A 44 -14.02 22.11 4.04
N LEU A 45 -14.78 22.82 3.20
CA LEU A 45 -14.83 22.57 1.77
C LEU A 45 -13.78 23.40 1.01
N THR A 46 -13.19 22.79 0.00
CA THR A 46 -12.39 23.45 -1.03
C THR A 46 -13.28 24.24 -2.01
N ASP A 47 -12.68 24.95 -2.95
CA ASP A 47 -13.37 25.65 -4.06
C ASP A 47 -14.11 24.68 -5.01
N CYS A 48 -13.65 23.44 -5.14
CA CYS A 48 -14.32 22.39 -5.91
C CYS A 48 -15.29 21.52 -5.06
N ASN A 49 -15.66 21.98 -3.85
CA ASN A 49 -16.59 21.29 -2.94
C ASN A 49 -16.12 19.90 -2.46
N VAL A 50 -14.83 19.67 -2.37
CA VAL A 50 -14.24 18.49 -1.73
C VAL A 50 -14.01 18.78 -0.26
N LEU A 51 -14.40 17.85 0.62
CA LEU A 51 -14.12 17.97 2.06
C LEU A 51 -12.63 17.77 2.32
N THR A 52 -12.05 18.67 3.11
CA THR A 52 -10.67 18.54 3.60
C THR A 52 -10.62 18.56 5.12
N ILE A 53 -9.70 17.75 5.66
CA ILE A 53 -9.48 17.62 7.10
C ILE A 53 -7.99 17.71 7.44
N ASP A 54 -7.73 18.11 8.66
CA ASP A 54 -6.41 17.97 9.29
C ASP A 54 -6.45 16.77 10.25
N THR A 55 -5.55 15.82 10.06
CA THR A 55 -5.51 14.59 10.86
C THR A 55 -4.82 14.76 12.22
N GLY A 56 -4.42 15.99 12.55
CA GLY A 56 -3.80 16.38 13.82
C GLY A 56 -2.31 16.03 13.88
N GLU A 57 -1.88 15.59 15.05
CA GLU A 57 -0.46 15.30 15.33
C GLU A 57 0.12 14.23 14.40
N PHE A 58 -0.69 13.22 14.05
CA PHE A 58 -0.29 12.13 13.18
C PHE A 58 -0.81 12.35 11.76
N THR A 59 0.08 12.79 10.87
CA THR A 59 -0.23 12.97 9.44
C THR A 59 0.14 11.74 8.60
N GLY A 60 0.52 10.64 9.24
CA GLY A 60 0.90 9.39 8.62
C GLY A 60 0.76 8.23 9.60
N ARG A 61 1.08 7.02 9.14
CA ARG A 61 1.06 5.81 9.98
C ARG A 61 2.12 5.86 11.07
N SER A 62 1.80 5.21 12.19
CA SER A 62 2.72 5.00 13.31
C SER A 62 3.10 3.51 13.43
N PRO A 63 4.07 3.01 12.63
CA PRO A 63 4.37 1.57 12.59
C PRO A 63 4.82 0.98 13.94
N LYS A 64 5.42 1.79 14.81
CA LYS A 64 5.87 1.39 16.15
C LYS A 64 4.75 1.40 17.21
N ASP A 65 3.55 1.80 16.84
CA ASP A 65 2.37 1.88 17.71
C ASP A 65 1.27 0.93 17.23
N ARG A 66 1.66 -0.06 16.41
CA ARG A 66 0.80 -1.11 15.94
C ARG A 66 1.11 -2.41 16.67
N TYR A 67 0.06 -2.97 17.30
CA TYR A 67 0.15 -4.14 18.15
C TYR A 67 -0.74 -5.26 17.60
N ILE A 68 -0.31 -6.50 17.81
CA ILE A 68 -1.13 -7.69 17.57
C ILE A 68 -1.30 -8.41 18.90
N VAL A 69 -2.53 -8.82 19.24
CA VAL A 69 -2.79 -9.58 20.45
C VAL A 69 -2.10 -10.94 20.36
N SER A 70 -1.24 -11.21 21.34
CA SER A 70 -0.56 -12.50 21.47
C SER A 70 -1.39 -13.44 22.32
N ASP A 71 -1.96 -14.46 21.69
CA ASP A 71 -2.82 -15.47 22.28
C ASP A 71 -2.57 -16.86 21.69
N ALA A 72 -3.45 -17.83 21.93
CA ALA A 72 -3.29 -19.19 21.43
C ALA A 72 -3.25 -19.29 19.91
N LEU A 73 -3.94 -18.38 19.18
CA LEU A 73 -3.98 -18.36 17.72
C LEU A 73 -2.69 -17.75 17.12
N THR A 74 -2.15 -16.73 17.76
CA THR A 74 -1.15 -15.84 17.15
C THR A 74 0.27 -16.08 17.63
N LYS A 75 0.46 -16.59 18.87
CA LYS A 75 1.77 -16.68 19.54
C LYS A 75 2.85 -17.41 18.73
N ASP A 76 2.48 -18.46 17.99
CA ASP A 76 3.38 -19.32 17.24
C ASP A 76 3.30 -19.11 15.72
N THR A 77 2.38 -18.26 15.25
CA THR A 77 2.14 -18.03 13.82
C THR A 77 2.59 -16.66 13.34
N ILE A 78 2.56 -15.66 14.20
CA ILE A 78 2.98 -14.29 13.86
C ILE A 78 4.51 -14.19 13.82
N TRP A 79 5.01 -13.50 12.82
CA TRP A 79 6.40 -13.08 12.75
C TRP A 79 6.63 -11.87 13.67
N TRP A 80 6.88 -12.16 14.96
CA TRP A 80 7.10 -11.15 15.99
C TRP A 80 8.39 -10.36 15.80
N GLY A 81 8.38 -9.08 16.17
CA GLY A 81 9.55 -8.20 16.09
C GLY A 81 9.16 -6.72 16.09
N ASP A 82 9.99 -5.92 15.44
CA ASP A 82 9.83 -4.47 15.33
C ASP A 82 8.59 -4.01 14.52
N ILE A 83 8.02 -4.91 13.71
CA ILE A 83 6.84 -4.66 12.89
C ILE A 83 5.57 -5.18 13.56
N ASN A 84 5.59 -6.41 14.05
CA ASN A 84 4.47 -7.04 14.73
C ASN A 84 4.78 -7.09 16.22
N ILE A 85 4.33 -6.06 16.94
CA ILE A 85 4.61 -5.91 18.37
C ILE A 85 3.53 -6.67 19.15
N PRO A 86 3.92 -7.64 20.01
CA PRO A 86 2.94 -8.38 20.79
C PRO A 86 2.33 -7.53 21.91
N ILE A 87 1.03 -7.71 22.14
CA ILE A 87 0.33 -7.19 23.32
C ILE A 87 -0.51 -8.31 23.96
N GLY A 88 -0.54 -8.37 25.28
CA GLY A 88 -1.30 -9.40 25.99
C GLY A 88 -2.81 -9.18 25.93
N THR A 89 -3.59 -10.26 25.91
CA THR A 89 -5.07 -10.24 25.88
C THR A 89 -5.67 -9.40 27.01
N ALA A 90 -5.12 -9.46 28.23
CA ALA A 90 -5.62 -8.67 29.37
C ALA A 90 -5.46 -7.16 29.13
N VAL A 91 -4.32 -6.74 28.57
CA VAL A 91 -4.05 -5.32 28.25
C VAL A 91 -4.99 -4.84 27.14
N PHE A 92 -5.16 -5.64 26.09
CA PHE A 92 -6.11 -5.34 25.01
C PHE A 92 -7.53 -5.18 25.57
N ASN A 93 -8.02 -6.12 26.40
CA ASN A 93 -9.38 -6.06 26.96
C ASN A 93 -9.58 -4.84 27.85
N ALA A 94 -8.59 -4.48 28.67
CA ALA A 94 -8.65 -3.29 29.51
C ALA A 94 -8.76 -2.01 28.67
N LEU A 95 -7.94 -1.89 27.63
CA LEU A 95 -7.96 -0.72 26.73
C LEU A 95 -9.25 -0.69 25.89
N TYR A 96 -9.70 -1.83 25.39
CA TYR A 96 -10.98 -1.96 24.69
C TYR A 96 -12.14 -1.43 25.57
N THR A 97 -12.23 -1.87 26.83
CA THR A 97 -13.27 -1.39 27.76
C THR A 97 -13.20 0.13 27.96
N LYS A 98 -12.00 0.71 28.08
CA LYS A 98 -11.83 2.17 28.20
C LYS A 98 -12.31 2.91 26.94
N VAL A 99 -11.98 2.42 25.74
CA VAL A 99 -12.40 3.03 24.47
C VAL A 99 -13.92 2.95 24.32
N ILE A 100 -14.53 1.81 24.64
CA ILE A 100 -15.98 1.67 24.61
C ILE A 100 -16.67 2.63 25.59
N ALA A 101 -16.19 2.71 26.83
CA ALA A 101 -16.71 3.66 27.81
C ALA A 101 -16.58 5.13 27.35
N TYR A 102 -15.47 5.47 26.68
CA TYR A 102 -15.26 6.78 26.09
C TYR A 102 -16.27 7.07 24.98
N LEU A 103 -16.52 6.11 24.10
CA LEU A 103 -17.45 6.26 22.98
C LEU A 103 -18.92 6.31 23.42
N ASN A 104 -19.30 5.66 24.53
CA ASN A 104 -20.69 5.64 25.02
C ASN A 104 -21.30 7.03 25.29
N ASN A 105 -20.46 8.04 25.48
CA ASN A 105 -20.91 9.42 25.67
C ASN A 105 -20.80 10.30 24.41
N LYS A 106 -20.63 9.67 23.24
CA LYS A 106 -20.39 10.36 21.99
C LYS A 106 -21.36 9.95 20.90
N THR A 107 -21.63 10.85 19.96
CA THR A 107 -22.23 10.49 18.69
C THR A 107 -21.24 9.60 17.91
N ILE A 108 -21.70 8.46 17.41
CA ILE A 108 -20.89 7.56 16.59
C ILE A 108 -21.50 7.33 15.21
N PHE A 109 -20.62 7.02 14.28
CA PHE A 109 -20.97 6.71 12.89
C PHE A 109 -20.63 5.25 12.61
N VAL A 110 -21.60 4.50 12.11
CA VAL A 110 -21.48 3.06 11.86
C VAL A 110 -21.70 2.76 10.40
N ARG A 111 -20.82 1.96 9.84
CA ARG A 111 -20.89 1.52 8.45
C ARG A 111 -20.57 0.03 8.36
N ASP A 112 -21.49 -0.73 7.76
CA ASP A 112 -21.19 -2.08 7.31
C ASP A 112 -20.62 -1.99 5.88
N ALA A 113 -19.55 -2.73 5.66
CA ALA A 113 -18.77 -2.71 4.45
C ALA A 113 -18.20 -4.12 4.18
N MET A 114 -17.48 -4.27 3.10
CA MET A 114 -16.74 -5.50 2.82
C MET A 114 -15.44 -5.18 2.08
N VAL A 115 -14.54 -6.14 2.09
CA VAL A 115 -13.30 -6.12 1.30
C VAL A 115 -13.23 -7.37 0.43
N CYS A 116 -12.35 -7.33 -0.57
CA CYS A 116 -12.17 -8.33 -1.62
C CYS A 116 -13.33 -8.35 -2.64
N ALA A 117 -13.01 -7.91 -3.87
CA ALA A 117 -13.96 -7.87 -4.96
C ALA A 117 -14.45 -9.27 -5.38
N GLU A 118 -13.58 -10.30 -5.23
CA GLU A 118 -13.93 -11.70 -5.48
C GLU A 118 -14.84 -12.26 -4.39
N LYS A 119 -16.01 -12.77 -4.79
CA LYS A 119 -17.08 -13.16 -3.85
C LYS A 119 -16.67 -14.23 -2.83
N THR A 120 -15.86 -15.20 -3.24
CA THR A 120 -15.41 -16.32 -2.40
C THR A 120 -14.38 -15.92 -1.34
N SER A 121 -13.78 -14.76 -1.49
CA SER A 121 -12.73 -14.22 -0.61
C SER A 121 -13.21 -13.02 0.21
N ARG A 122 -14.48 -12.66 0.12
CA ARG A 122 -15.06 -11.51 0.81
C ARG A 122 -14.97 -11.65 2.32
N LEU A 123 -14.62 -10.55 2.95
CA LEU A 123 -14.65 -10.38 4.39
C LEU A 123 -15.57 -9.20 4.71
N THR A 124 -16.55 -9.42 5.59
CA THR A 124 -17.50 -8.38 6.01
C THR A 124 -16.99 -7.63 7.21
N LEU A 125 -17.17 -6.30 7.19
CA LEU A 125 -16.64 -5.38 8.17
C LEU A 125 -17.76 -4.52 8.75
N ARG A 126 -17.72 -4.26 10.05
CA ARG A 126 -18.42 -3.14 10.69
C ARG A 126 -17.40 -2.09 11.12
N VAL A 127 -17.54 -0.88 10.61
CA VAL A 127 -16.66 0.25 10.92
C VAL A 127 -17.42 1.23 11.81
N ILE A 128 -16.97 1.35 13.06
CA ILE A 128 -17.51 2.25 14.07
C ILE A 128 -16.49 3.38 14.26
N THR A 129 -16.90 4.62 14.00
CA THR A 129 -16.02 5.79 14.08
C THR A 129 -16.60 6.89 14.94
N GLU A 130 -15.75 7.60 15.67
CA GLU A 130 -16.10 8.79 16.44
C GLU A 130 -16.43 10.00 15.52
N THR A 131 -15.87 10.03 14.30
CA THR A 131 -16.01 11.16 13.38
C THR A 131 -16.72 10.76 12.10
N ALA A 132 -17.48 11.70 11.53
CA ALA A 132 -18.13 11.54 10.21
C ALA A 132 -17.09 11.41 9.09
N THR A 133 -15.96 12.09 9.22
CA THR A 133 -14.86 12.08 8.24
C THR A 133 -14.19 10.72 8.11
N GLN A 134 -13.94 10.01 9.21
CA GLN A 134 -13.43 8.64 9.16
C GLN A 134 -14.46 7.65 8.59
N ASN A 135 -15.74 7.88 8.83
CA ASN A 135 -16.80 7.08 8.20
C ASN A 135 -16.91 7.34 6.69
N LEU A 136 -16.71 8.59 6.24
CA LEU A 136 -16.61 8.95 4.82
C LEU A 136 -15.39 8.27 4.16
N PHE A 137 -14.25 8.24 4.85
CA PHE A 137 -13.09 7.49 4.38
C PHE A 137 -13.41 6.00 4.19
N ALA A 138 -14.06 5.37 5.18
CA ALA A 138 -14.48 3.97 5.06
C ALA A 138 -15.45 3.75 3.88
N TYR A 139 -16.37 4.70 3.63
CA TYR A 139 -17.24 4.67 2.45
C TYR A 139 -16.44 4.73 1.15
N ASN A 140 -15.43 5.58 1.09
CA ASN A 140 -14.61 5.75 -0.11
C ASN A 140 -13.77 4.51 -0.40
N LEU A 141 -13.22 3.87 0.65
CA LEU A 141 -12.21 2.82 0.49
C LEU A 141 -12.77 1.40 0.43
N PHE A 142 -13.85 1.10 1.15
CA PHE A 142 -14.36 -0.26 1.23
C PHE A 142 -15.49 -0.50 0.23
N LEU A 143 -15.66 -1.77 -0.14
CA LEU A 143 -16.78 -2.21 -0.96
C LEU A 143 -18.08 -2.11 -0.16
N ARG A 144 -19.17 -1.84 -0.87
CA ARG A 144 -20.52 -1.75 -0.27
C ARG A 144 -21.16 -3.12 -0.34
N PRO A 145 -21.74 -3.60 0.77
CA PRO A 145 -22.50 -4.86 0.73
C PRO A 145 -23.76 -4.70 -0.11
N ASP A 146 -24.09 -5.72 -0.90
CA ASP A 146 -25.38 -5.81 -1.62
C ASP A 146 -26.52 -6.03 -0.61
N GLU A 147 -26.24 -6.77 0.48
CA GLU A 147 -27.09 -7.03 1.62
C GLU A 147 -26.33 -6.78 2.92
N ILE A 148 -27.03 -6.38 3.95
CA ILE A 148 -26.46 -6.17 5.29
C ILE A 148 -26.45 -7.53 5.99
N ALA A 149 -25.28 -8.14 6.05
CA ALA A 149 -25.03 -9.35 6.83
C ALA A 149 -24.38 -9.00 8.18
N ASP A 150 -24.40 -9.92 9.14
CA ASP A 150 -23.62 -9.76 10.36
C ASP A 150 -22.12 -9.66 10.01
N PRO A 151 -21.44 -8.62 10.48
CA PRO A 151 -20.03 -8.42 10.14
C PRO A 151 -19.16 -9.47 10.81
N GLU A 152 -18.17 -9.95 10.06
CA GLU A 152 -17.16 -10.86 10.61
C GLU A 152 -16.11 -10.14 11.45
N TRP A 153 -15.78 -8.90 11.08
CA TRP A 153 -14.79 -8.06 11.76
C TRP A 153 -15.39 -6.73 12.17
N THR A 154 -14.97 -6.26 13.34
CA THR A 154 -15.32 -4.92 13.82
C THR A 154 -14.10 -4.03 13.91
N ILE A 155 -14.19 -2.83 13.30
CA ILE A 155 -13.19 -1.78 13.40
C ILE A 155 -13.76 -0.68 14.26
N ILE A 156 -13.07 -0.31 15.33
CA ILE A 156 -13.44 0.77 16.23
C ILE A 156 -12.35 1.84 16.15
N SER A 157 -12.71 3.05 15.72
CA SER A 157 -11.79 4.18 15.59
C SER A 157 -12.26 5.37 16.43
N ALA A 158 -11.45 5.70 17.43
CA ALA A 158 -11.69 6.77 18.41
C ALA A 158 -10.50 7.74 18.43
N PRO A 159 -10.38 8.65 17.45
CA PRO A 159 -9.23 9.57 17.35
C PRO A 159 -9.05 10.48 18.56
N GLY A 160 -10.12 10.82 19.25
CA GLY A 160 -10.08 11.65 20.45
C GLY A 160 -9.70 10.89 21.73
N PHE A 161 -9.70 9.56 21.72
CA PHE A 161 -9.24 8.74 22.86
C PHE A 161 -7.71 8.64 22.86
N LYS A 162 -7.08 9.10 23.91
CA LYS A 162 -5.64 9.01 24.12
C LYS A 162 -5.32 7.98 25.21
N ALA A 163 -4.52 6.95 24.86
CA ALA A 163 -4.02 6.00 25.84
C ALA A 163 -2.99 6.64 26.77
N ASP A 164 -2.91 6.15 27.98
CA ASP A 164 -1.84 6.48 28.94
C ASP A 164 -0.73 5.42 28.84
N PRO A 165 0.45 5.74 28.28
CA PRO A 165 1.55 4.78 28.14
C PRO A 165 1.98 4.13 29.47
N ALA A 166 1.82 4.82 30.59
CA ALA A 166 2.19 4.29 31.91
C ALA A 166 1.24 3.17 32.41
N VAL A 167 0.01 3.11 31.87
CA VAL A 167 -1.04 2.22 32.36
C VAL A 167 -1.52 1.25 31.29
N ASP A 168 -1.60 1.71 30.02
CA ASP A 168 -2.27 1.01 28.94
C ASP A 168 -1.34 0.12 28.09
N GLY A 169 -0.03 0.06 28.44
CA GLY A 169 0.94 -0.80 27.78
C GLY A 169 1.28 -0.38 26.35
N THR A 170 0.93 0.83 25.94
CA THR A 170 1.27 1.43 24.66
C THR A 170 2.58 2.22 24.74
N ARG A 171 3.29 2.41 23.62
CA ARG A 171 4.51 3.22 23.59
C ARG A 171 4.22 4.72 23.77
N GLN A 172 3.10 5.18 23.22
CA GLN A 172 2.61 6.56 23.28
C GLN A 172 1.07 6.55 23.26
N HIS A 173 0.45 7.72 23.17
CA HIS A 173 -1.01 7.86 23.33
C HIS A 173 -1.85 7.35 22.13
N ASN A 174 -1.25 7.23 20.93
CA ASN A 174 -1.92 6.63 19.78
C ASN A 174 -1.59 5.13 19.69
N PHE A 175 -2.50 4.37 19.13
CA PHE A 175 -2.33 2.94 18.94
C PHE A 175 -3.24 2.38 17.84
N VAL A 176 -2.80 1.27 17.23
CA VAL A 176 -3.59 0.37 16.41
C VAL A 176 -3.39 -1.04 16.97
N MET A 177 -4.46 -1.68 17.43
CA MET A 177 -4.42 -3.04 17.95
C MET A 177 -5.28 -3.97 17.12
N ILE A 178 -4.74 -5.14 16.77
CA ILE A 178 -5.45 -6.17 16.03
C ILE A 178 -5.58 -7.41 16.91
N ASN A 179 -6.82 -7.81 17.18
CA ASN A 179 -7.14 -9.06 17.87
C ASN A 179 -7.79 -10.02 16.89
N PHE A 180 -7.05 -11.05 16.47
CA PHE A 180 -7.51 -12.03 15.52
C PHE A 180 -8.57 -12.99 16.11
N THR A 181 -8.49 -13.29 17.39
CA THR A 181 -9.43 -14.20 18.08
C THR A 181 -10.80 -13.53 18.24
N SER A 182 -10.85 -12.29 18.69
CA SER A 182 -12.12 -11.54 18.82
C SER A 182 -12.55 -10.88 17.50
N LYS A 183 -11.70 -10.89 16.47
CA LYS A 183 -11.91 -10.24 15.17
C LYS A 183 -12.19 -8.73 15.30
N VAL A 184 -11.39 -8.05 16.12
CA VAL A 184 -11.50 -6.62 16.41
C VAL A 184 -10.22 -5.89 16.03
N ILE A 185 -10.39 -4.77 15.34
CA ILE A 185 -9.36 -3.75 15.13
C ILE A 185 -9.74 -2.55 15.99
N LEU A 186 -8.85 -2.15 16.92
CA LEU A 186 -9.04 -1.02 17.81
C LEU A 186 -8.01 0.07 17.50
N ILE A 187 -8.49 1.28 17.17
CA ILE A 187 -7.66 2.44 16.79
C ILE A 187 -7.99 3.59 17.73
N GLY A 188 -6.98 4.20 18.32
CA GLY A 188 -7.15 5.37 19.19
C GLY A 188 -6.02 6.39 19.04
N GLY A 189 -6.29 7.65 19.41
CA GLY A 189 -5.32 8.73 19.50
C GLY A 189 -4.76 9.22 18.18
N THR A 190 -5.31 8.83 17.02
CA THR A 190 -4.89 9.28 15.70
C THR A 190 -6.08 9.57 14.80
N GLY A 191 -6.06 10.74 14.15
CA GLY A 191 -7.02 11.11 13.11
C GLY A 191 -6.64 10.60 11.72
N TYR A 192 -5.43 10.03 11.53
CA TYR A 192 -4.97 9.56 10.23
C TYR A 192 -5.78 8.36 9.75
N THR A 193 -6.59 8.57 8.70
CA THR A 193 -7.57 7.58 8.24
C THR A 193 -6.94 6.34 7.62
N GLY A 194 -5.71 6.45 7.12
CA GLY A 194 -4.97 5.34 6.53
C GLY A 194 -4.69 4.17 7.49
N GLU A 195 -4.79 4.37 8.81
CA GLU A 195 -4.68 3.25 9.76
C GLU A 195 -5.87 2.28 9.65
N ILE A 196 -7.08 2.77 9.38
CA ILE A 196 -8.27 1.93 9.14
C ILE A 196 -8.02 0.98 7.97
N LYS A 197 -7.58 1.52 6.82
CA LYS A 197 -7.26 0.75 5.63
C LYS A 197 -6.17 -0.29 5.89
N LYS A 198 -5.03 0.16 6.45
CA LYS A 198 -3.83 -0.67 6.59
C LYS A 198 -3.92 -1.73 7.68
N ALA A 199 -4.76 -1.53 8.69
CA ALA A 199 -5.07 -2.57 9.67
C ALA A 199 -5.86 -3.72 9.00
N VAL A 200 -6.84 -3.41 8.15
CA VAL A 200 -7.58 -4.42 7.37
C VAL A 200 -6.65 -5.16 6.41
N PHE A 201 -5.75 -4.44 5.73
CA PHE A 201 -4.75 -5.10 4.87
C PHE A 201 -3.88 -6.08 5.66
N THR A 202 -3.49 -5.73 6.90
CA THR A 202 -2.77 -6.66 7.78
C THR A 202 -3.59 -7.90 8.11
N VAL A 203 -4.89 -7.73 8.37
CA VAL A 203 -5.80 -8.87 8.61
C VAL A 203 -5.84 -9.79 7.39
N LEU A 204 -6.00 -9.23 6.19
CA LEU A 204 -6.02 -10.01 4.95
C LEU A 204 -4.68 -10.71 4.69
N ASN A 205 -3.55 -10.08 5.01
CA ASN A 205 -2.23 -10.70 4.93
C ASN A 205 -2.05 -11.89 5.88
N PHE A 206 -2.84 -12.00 6.94
CA PHE A 206 -2.86 -13.17 7.82
C PHE A 206 -3.83 -14.26 7.34
N LEU A 207 -5.03 -13.86 6.93
CA LEU A 207 -6.12 -14.79 6.61
C LEU A 207 -5.97 -15.45 5.24
N LEU A 208 -5.68 -14.66 4.20
CA LEU A 208 -5.71 -15.13 2.81
C LEU A 208 -4.66 -16.21 2.47
N PRO A 209 -3.43 -16.17 3.04
CA PRO A 209 -2.47 -17.27 2.84
C PRO A 209 -2.96 -18.64 3.31
N GLN A 210 -3.86 -18.68 4.29
CA GLN A 210 -4.47 -19.93 4.77
C GLN A 210 -5.43 -20.56 3.74
N HIS A 211 -5.87 -19.75 2.76
CA HIS A 211 -6.72 -20.15 1.64
C HIS A 211 -5.97 -20.17 0.30
N HIS A 212 -4.62 -20.24 0.31
CA HIS A 212 -3.76 -20.23 -0.88
C HIS A 212 -3.93 -19.01 -1.78
N ILE A 213 -4.39 -17.90 -1.22
CA ILE A 213 -4.49 -16.61 -1.89
C ILE A 213 -3.29 -15.75 -1.48
N LEU A 214 -2.49 -15.31 -2.46
CA LEU A 214 -1.35 -14.42 -2.22
C LEU A 214 -1.83 -12.98 -2.07
N PRO A 215 -1.79 -12.40 -0.88
CA PRO A 215 -2.05 -10.97 -0.70
C PRO A 215 -0.84 -10.15 -1.17
N MET A 216 -1.09 -9.04 -1.85
CA MET A 216 -0.07 -8.28 -2.54
C MET A 216 -0.24 -6.77 -2.31
N HIS A 217 0.83 -6.10 -1.92
CA HIS A 217 0.93 -4.64 -1.94
C HIS A 217 1.38 -4.19 -3.33
N CYS A 218 0.45 -4.13 -4.25
CA CYS A 218 0.69 -3.84 -5.67
C CYS A 218 -0.48 -3.10 -6.30
N ALA A 219 -0.25 -2.42 -7.42
CA ALA A 219 -1.29 -2.00 -8.32
C ALA A 219 -1.55 -3.07 -9.38
N ALA A 220 -2.75 -3.07 -9.97
CA ALA A 220 -3.11 -3.99 -11.05
C ALA A 220 -3.96 -3.30 -12.12
N ASN A 221 -3.74 -3.67 -13.38
CA ASN A 221 -4.53 -3.21 -14.51
C ASN A 221 -4.80 -4.32 -15.53
N LYS A 222 -5.78 -4.10 -16.40
CA LYS A 222 -6.22 -5.03 -17.44
C LYS A 222 -6.14 -4.38 -18.81
N GLY A 223 -5.47 -5.03 -19.76
CA GLY A 223 -5.37 -4.59 -21.14
C GLY A 223 -6.65 -4.89 -21.94
N ALA A 224 -6.77 -4.27 -23.12
CA ALA A 224 -7.91 -4.49 -24.04
C ALA A 224 -8.06 -5.96 -24.47
N GLY A 225 -6.96 -6.73 -24.49
CA GLY A 225 -6.95 -8.16 -24.78
C GLY A 225 -7.32 -9.04 -23.57
N GLY A 226 -7.69 -8.47 -22.43
CA GLY A 226 -8.02 -9.17 -21.21
C GLY A 226 -6.81 -9.49 -20.32
N ASP A 227 -5.58 -9.26 -20.79
CA ASP A 227 -4.36 -9.53 -20.04
C ASP A 227 -4.23 -8.67 -18.78
N THR A 228 -3.98 -9.30 -17.65
CA THR A 228 -3.72 -8.62 -16.38
C THR A 228 -2.22 -8.40 -16.19
N ALA A 229 -1.86 -7.22 -15.68
CA ALA A 229 -0.52 -6.89 -15.22
C ALA A 229 -0.54 -6.39 -13.78
N ILE A 230 0.46 -6.77 -12.99
CA ILE A 230 0.66 -6.33 -11.61
C ILE A 230 1.97 -5.57 -11.45
N PHE A 231 1.92 -4.52 -10.63
CA PHE A 231 3.02 -3.59 -10.39
C PHE A 231 3.30 -3.52 -8.90
N PHE A 232 4.38 -4.14 -8.45
CA PHE A 232 4.90 -3.97 -7.10
C PHE A 232 5.84 -2.77 -7.06
N GLY A 233 5.87 -2.08 -5.94
CA GLY A 233 6.80 -0.97 -5.75
C GLY A 233 6.49 -0.21 -4.46
N LEU A 234 7.52 0.37 -3.87
CA LEU A 234 7.39 1.24 -2.71
C LEU A 234 7.00 2.66 -3.12
N SER A 235 6.73 3.52 -2.14
CA SER A 235 6.46 4.94 -2.42
C SER A 235 7.58 5.58 -3.24
N GLY A 236 7.25 6.37 -4.24
CA GLY A 236 8.21 7.05 -5.11
C GLY A 236 8.80 6.23 -6.26
N THR A 237 8.48 4.93 -6.37
CA THR A 237 8.92 4.09 -7.50
C THR A 237 8.05 4.24 -8.75
N GLY A 238 6.93 4.95 -8.66
CA GLY A 238 6.02 5.18 -9.79
C GLY A 238 4.90 4.16 -9.94
N LYS A 239 4.59 3.37 -8.89
CA LYS A 239 3.53 2.33 -8.92
C LYS A 239 2.22 2.87 -9.50
N THR A 240 1.65 3.94 -8.94
CA THR A 240 0.39 4.55 -9.39
C THR A 240 0.51 5.10 -10.82
N THR A 241 1.56 5.89 -11.09
CA THR A 241 1.79 6.52 -12.41
C THR A 241 1.95 5.52 -13.56
N LEU A 242 2.55 4.36 -13.29
CA LEU A 242 2.85 3.34 -14.31
C LEU A 242 1.71 2.33 -14.48
N SER A 243 0.89 2.13 -13.43
CA SER A 243 -0.32 1.29 -13.52
C SER A 243 -1.51 2.03 -14.12
N ALA A 244 -1.54 3.37 -14.04
CA ALA A 244 -2.58 4.24 -14.60
C ALA A 244 -2.30 4.57 -16.08
N ASP A 245 -2.22 3.53 -16.91
CA ASP A 245 -2.06 3.66 -18.38
C ASP A 245 -3.44 3.95 -19.00
N PRO A 246 -3.59 5.00 -19.85
CA PRO A 246 -4.88 5.31 -20.51
C PRO A 246 -5.36 4.19 -21.43
N ASP A 247 -4.47 3.36 -21.97
CA ASP A 247 -4.79 2.23 -22.85
C ASP A 247 -5.19 0.96 -22.06
N ARG A 248 -5.19 1.02 -20.72
CA ARG A 248 -5.49 -0.12 -19.83
C ARG A 248 -6.50 0.28 -18.76
N GLN A 249 -7.32 -0.65 -18.32
CA GLN A 249 -8.32 -0.44 -17.28
C GLN A 249 -7.73 -0.71 -15.89
N LEU A 250 -7.97 0.17 -14.93
CA LEU A 250 -7.49 0.03 -13.55
C LEU A 250 -8.33 -1.03 -12.80
N ILE A 251 -7.68 -2.05 -12.24
CA ILE A 251 -8.29 -2.98 -11.28
C ILE A 251 -8.19 -2.38 -9.87
N GLY A 252 -7.03 -1.82 -9.53
CA GLY A 252 -6.78 -1.11 -8.27
C GLY A 252 -5.35 -0.59 -8.20
N ASP A 253 -5.10 0.34 -7.28
CA ASP A 253 -3.83 1.07 -7.21
C ASP A 253 -2.88 0.60 -6.11
N ASP A 254 -3.34 -0.23 -5.11
CA ASP A 254 -2.53 -0.48 -3.92
C ASP A 254 -2.58 -1.91 -3.34
N GLU A 255 -3.74 -2.56 -3.21
CA GLU A 255 -3.90 -3.81 -2.46
C GLU A 255 -4.73 -4.84 -3.21
N HIS A 256 -4.15 -6.00 -3.47
CA HIS A 256 -4.79 -7.06 -4.27
C HIS A 256 -4.57 -8.45 -3.68
N GLY A 257 -5.47 -9.37 -4.00
CA GLY A 257 -5.32 -10.81 -3.79
C GLY A 257 -5.10 -11.52 -5.12
N TRP A 258 -4.22 -12.52 -5.13
CA TRP A 258 -4.06 -13.41 -6.26
C TRP A 258 -4.52 -14.82 -5.87
N GLY A 259 -5.74 -15.12 -6.25
CA GLY A 259 -6.39 -16.41 -6.07
C GLY A 259 -5.92 -17.48 -7.05
N GLU A 260 -6.75 -18.49 -7.28
CA GLU A 260 -6.43 -19.54 -8.23
C GLU A 260 -6.54 -19.05 -9.68
N ASN A 261 -7.61 -18.33 -10.02
CA ASN A 261 -7.94 -17.97 -11.40
C ASN A 261 -8.01 -16.47 -11.65
N SER A 262 -7.79 -15.65 -10.60
CA SER A 262 -8.01 -14.20 -10.69
C SER A 262 -7.02 -13.42 -9.82
N VAL A 263 -6.82 -12.16 -10.21
CA VAL A 263 -6.32 -11.09 -9.34
C VAL A 263 -7.48 -10.15 -9.05
N PHE A 264 -7.71 -9.82 -7.79
CA PHE A 264 -8.83 -8.99 -7.37
C PHE A 264 -8.40 -7.92 -6.38
N ASN A 265 -9.04 -6.75 -6.50
CA ASN A 265 -8.82 -5.65 -5.57
C ASN A 265 -9.44 -5.97 -4.21
N PHE A 266 -8.75 -5.59 -3.13
CA PHE A 266 -9.32 -5.65 -1.78
C PHE A 266 -10.29 -4.51 -1.52
N GLU A 267 -10.14 -3.41 -2.23
CA GLU A 267 -10.76 -2.13 -1.96
C GLU A 267 -11.81 -1.74 -3.01
N GLY A 268 -12.73 -0.88 -2.61
CA GLY A 268 -13.71 -0.22 -3.49
C GLY A 268 -13.32 1.20 -3.87
N GLY A 269 -12.11 1.64 -3.53
CA GLY A 269 -11.61 2.99 -3.79
C GLY A 269 -10.10 3.09 -3.80
N CYS A 270 -9.61 4.32 -3.88
CA CYS A 270 -8.21 4.66 -3.92
C CYS A 270 -7.84 5.65 -2.80
N TYR A 271 -6.57 5.60 -2.36
CA TYR A 271 -6.01 6.50 -1.36
C TYR A 271 -4.66 7.04 -1.82
N ALA A 272 -4.71 8.02 -2.69
CA ALA A 272 -3.55 8.53 -3.41
C ALA A 272 -2.73 9.56 -2.60
N LYS A 273 -1.40 9.54 -2.74
CA LYS A 273 -0.53 10.64 -2.34
C LYS A 273 -0.58 11.70 -3.43
N ILE A 274 -0.84 12.95 -3.06
CA ILE A 274 -1.14 14.04 -4.01
C ILE A 274 -0.15 15.21 -3.93
N ALA A 275 1.03 15.02 -3.32
CA ALA A 275 2.09 16.01 -3.34
C ALA A 275 2.52 16.31 -4.78
N GLY A 276 2.51 17.57 -5.18
CA GLY A 276 2.84 18.04 -6.53
C GLY A 276 1.87 17.57 -7.63
N LEU A 277 0.60 17.27 -7.26
CA LEU A 277 -0.44 16.84 -8.19
C LEU A 277 -0.77 17.92 -9.20
N THR A 278 -0.77 17.56 -10.48
CA THR A 278 -1.32 18.40 -11.56
C THR A 278 -2.15 17.56 -12.53
N ALA A 279 -3.04 18.21 -13.28
CA ALA A 279 -3.88 17.55 -14.27
C ALA A 279 -3.05 16.88 -15.39
N GLU A 280 -1.86 17.41 -15.70
CA GLU A 280 -0.96 16.86 -16.72
C GLU A 280 -0.20 15.62 -16.23
N LYS A 281 0.22 15.61 -14.95
CA LYS A 281 0.99 14.49 -14.39
C LYS A 281 0.13 13.28 -14.09
N GLU A 282 -1.01 13.50 -13.42
CA GLU A 282 -1.91 12.44 -12.94
C GLU A 282 -3.38 12.84 -13.19
N PRO A 283 -3.82 12.85 -14.47
CA PRO A 283 -5.15 13.37 -14.84
C PRO A 283 -6.29 12.63 -14.15
N GLN A 284 -6.19 11.32 -13.97
CA GLN A 284 -7.25 10.50 -13.33
C GLN A 284 -7.43 10.87 -11.86
N ILE A 285 -6.33 11.02 -11.10
CA ILE A 285 -6.39 11.42 -9.70
C ILE A 285 -6.90 12.85 -9.57
N TYR A 286 -6.43 13.76 -10.45
CA TYR A 286 -6.87 15.14 -10.46
C TYR A 286 -8.38 15.27 -10.68
N HIS A 287 -8.94 14.53 -11.64
CA HIS A 287 -10.37 14.52 -11.93
C HIS A 287 -11.21 13.78 -10.86
N ALA A 288 -10.58 12.93 -10.04
CA ALA A 288 -11.26 12.29 -8.91
C ALA A 288 -11.47 13.22 -7.71
N MET A 289 -10.90 14.44 -7.73
CA MET A 289 -11.21 15.49 -6.76
C MET A 289 -12.57 16.10 -7.06
N GLN A 290 -13.62 15.44 -6.62
CA GLN A 290 -15.00 15.87 -6.78
C GLN A 290 -15.80 15.61 -5.50
N PRO A 291 -17.01 16.19 -5.34
CA PRO A 291 -17.82 16.01 -4.14
C PRO A 291 -17.96 14.53 -3.74
N GLY A 292 -17.71 14.23 -2.47
CA GLY A 292 -17.65 12.86 -1.94
C GLY A 292 -16.23 12.35 -1.71
N ALA A 293 -15.23 12.89 -2.39
CA ALA A 293 -13.82 12.62 -2.06
C ALA A 293 -13.42 13.31 -0.74
N LEU A 294 -12.32 12.87 -0.13
CA LEU A 294 -11.79 13.42 1.12
C LEU A 294 -10.31 13.72 0.96
N LEU A 295 -9.94 14.98 1.21
CA LEU A 295 -8.56 15.46 1.27
C LEU A 295 -8.04 15.47 2.70
N GLU A 296 -6.76 15.12 2.88
CA GLU A 296 -6.10 15.15 4.19
C GLU A 296 -4.85 16.02 4.17
N ASN A 297 -4.76 16.89 5.17
CA ASN A 297 -3.57 17.70 5.52
C ASN A 297 -3.09 18.64 4.42
N VAL A 298 -3.95 19.03 3.49
CA VAL A 298 -3.59 19.98 2.42
C VAL A 298 -3.44 21.40 2.95
N CYS A 299 -2.63 22.20 2.26
CA CYS A 299 -2.56 23.65 2.41
C CYS A 299 -3.35 24.33 1.30
N PHE A 300 -3.62 25.62 1.47
CA PHE A 300 -4.35 26.44 0.51
C PHE A 300 -3.49 27.60 0.03
N HIS A 301 -3.73 28.04 -1.19
CA HIS A 301 -3.20 29.32 -1.65
C HIS A 301 -3.72 30.46 -0.78
N PRO A 302 -2.93 31.54 -0.55
CA PRO A 302 -3.34 32.66 0.29
C PRO A 302 -4.69 33.23 -0.11
N LEU A 303 -5.56 33.46 0.88
CA LEU A 303 -6.89 34.06 0.71
C LEU A 303 -7.83 33.30 -0.25
N SER A 304 -7.57 32.01 -0.49
CA SER A 304 -8.42 31.16 -1.36
C SER A 304 -8.78 29.84 -0.69
N LYS A 305 -9.71 29.10 -1.32
CA LYS A 305 -10.02 27.71 -0.99
C LYS A 305 -9.43 26.72 -1.99
N THR A 306 -8.55 27.19 -2.86
CA THR A 306 -7.83 26.40 -3.84
C THR A 306 -6.67 25.69 -3.17
N VAL A 307 -6.57 24.37 -3.36
CA VAL A 307 -5.51 23.56 -2.76
C VAL A 307 -4.16 23.87 -3.39
N ASP A 308 -3.14 24.06 -2.57
CA ASP A 308 -1.75 24.20 -2.96
C ASP A 308 -1.02 22.86 -2.76
N PHE A 309 -0.90 22.08 -3.83
CA PHE A 309 -0.29 20.75 -3.80
C PHE A 309 1.24 20.75 -3.65
N ASP A 310 1.87 21.90 -3.85
CA ASP A 310 3.32 22.07 -3.68
C ASP A 310 3.68 22.53 -2.27
N ASN A 311 2.71 23.03 -1.50
CA ASN A 311 2.90 23.45 -0.13
C ASN A 311 2.80 22.28 0.84
N LEU A 312 3.95 21.71 1.19
CA LEU A 312 4.09 20.57 2.09
C LEU A 312 4.45 20.98 3.53
N SER A 313 4.17 22.21 3.94
CA SER A 313 4.54 22.72 5.28
C SER A 313 3.88 21.97 6.43
N LYS A 314 2.69 21.38 6.24
CA LYS A 314 2.04 20.50 7.23
C LYS A 314 2.64 19.11 7.21
N THR A 315 2.81 18.53 6.04
CA THR A 315 3.36 17.19 5.82
C THR A 315 3.58 16.93 4.32
N GLU A 316 4.55 16.08 4.00
CA GLU A 316 4.70 15.52 2.64
C GLU A 316 3.64 14.43 2.33
N ASN A 317 2.88 13.97 3.33
CA ASN A 317 1.91 12.89 3.21
C ASN A 317 0.49 13.40 3.03
N ILE A 318 0.31 14.42 2.18
CA ILE A 318 -1.03 14.89 1.78
C ILE A 318 -1.72 13.83 0.93
N ARG A 319 -3.01 13.56 1.22
CA ARG A 319 -3.74 12.43 0.65
C ARG A 319 -5.11 12.82 0.10
N LEU A 320 -5.56 12.03 -0.87
CA LEU A 320 -6.92 12.07 -1.40
C LEU A 320 -7.50 10.65 -1.39
N SER A 321 -8.65 10.46 -0.72
CA SER A 321 -9.43 9.24 -0.82
C SER A 321 -10.68 9.45 -1.66
N TYR A 322 -11.00 8.48 -2.52
CA TYR A 322 -12.17 8.53 -3.42
C TYR A 322 -12.60 7.11 -3.82
N PRO A 323 -13.88 6.91 -4.14
CA PRO A 323 -14.37 5.62 -4.64
C PRO A 323 -13.77 5.27 -6.01
N LEU A 324 -13.54 4.00 -6.27
CA LEU A 324 -12.92 3.51 -7.51
C LEU A 324 -13.69 3.95 -8.78
N HIS A 325 -15.02 4.07 -8.70
CA HIS A 325 -15.84 4.51 -9.84
C HIS A 325 -15.65 5.99 -10.25
N TYR A 326 -14.85 6.78 -9.49
CA TYR A 326 -14.41 8.10 -9.94
C TYR A 326 -13.30 8.02 -11.01
N ILE A 327 -12.71 6.85 -11.18
CA ILE A 327 -11.78 6.56 -12.27
C ILE A 327 -12.58 5.99 -13.45
N SER A 328 -12.65 6.75 -14.54
CA SER A 328 -13.53 6.45 -15.69
C SER A 328 -13.24 5.12 -16.39
N ASN A 329 -11.97 4.64 -16.35
CA ASN A 329 -11.54 3.38 -16.93
C ASN A 329 -11.27 2.29 -15.88
N ALA A 330 -11.89 2.35 -14.69
CA ALA A 330 -11.80 1.28 -13.71
C ALA A 330 -12.60 0.04 -14.13
N VAL A 331 -12.07 -1.14 -13.81
CA VAL A 331 -12.76 -2.43 -14.02
C VAL A 331 -13.86 -2.60 -12.97
N CYS A 332 -15.05 -3.00 -13.41
CA CYS A 332 -16.16 -3.32 -12.49
C CYS A 332 -16.78 -4.69 -12.87
N PRO A 333 -16.80 -5.67 -11.94
CA PRO A 333 -16.13 -5.66 -10.64
C PRO A 333 -14.60 -5.60 -10.77
N ALA A 334 -13.90 -5.11 -9.76
CA ALA A 334 -12.45 -4.89 -9.77
C ALA A 334 -11.67 -6.24 -9.71
N ILE A 335 -11.81 -7.04 -10.75
CA ILE A 335 -11.24 -8.39 -10.91
C ILE A 335 -10.60 -8.49 -12.30
N GLY A 336 -9.39 -9.03 -12.35
CA GLY A 336 -8.68 -9.43 -13.56
C GLY A 336 -8.40 -10.92 -13.57
N ASP A 337 -8.04 -11.44 -14.74
CA ASP A 337 -7.59 -12.82 -14.89
C ASP A 337 -6.22 -13.02 -14.24
N VAL A 338 -5.68 -14.25 -14.27
CA VAL A 338 -4.29 -14.54 -13.88
C VAL A 338 -3.34 -13.58 -14.58
N PRO A 339 -2.39 -12.95 -13.87
CA PRO A 339 -1.52 -11.97 -14.47
C PRO A 339 -0.63 -12.61 -15.55
N ARG A 340 -0.39 -11.86 -16.62
CA ARG A 340 0.54 -12.25 -17.68
C ARG A 340 1.92 -11.62 -17.47
N ASN A 341 1.96 -10.45 -16.87
CA ASN A 341 3.18 -9.72 -16.56
C ASN A 341 3.19 -9.23 -15.11
N ILE A 342 4.34 -9.38 -14.46
CA ILE A 342 4.64 -8.84 -13.13
C ILE A 342 5.80 -7.87 -13.26
N PHE A 343 5.65 -6.66 -12.72
CA PHE A 343 6.67 -5.64 -12.67
C PHE A 343 7.08 -5.34 -11.24
N PHE A 344 8.35 -5.55 -10.91
CA PHE A 344 8.96 -5.07 -9.66
C PHE A 344 9.60 -3.71 -9.94
N LEU A 345 8.98 -2.64 -9.45
CA LEU A 345 9.47 -1.29 -9.62
C LEU A 345 10.44 -0.95 -8.50
N THR A 346 11.59 -0.45 -8.87
CA THR A 346 12.60 0.08 -7.95
C THR A 346 13.02 1.47 -8.39
N ALA A 347 13.39 2.34 -7.45
CA ALA A 347 14.04 3.60 -7.75
C ALA A 347 15.48 3.51 -7.21
N ASP A 348 16.39 3.00 -8.04
CA ASP A 348 17.79 2.87 -7.67
C ASP A 348 18.49 4.23 -7.73
N ALA A 349 18.92 4.73 -6.58
CA ALA A 349 19.64 5.99 -6.48
C ALA A 349 21.18 5.83 -6.56
N PHE A 350 21.66 4.58 -6.64
CA PHE A 350 23.08 4.27 -6.89
C PHE A 350 23.41 4.30 -8.39
N GLY A 351 22.38 4.20 -9.26
CA GLY A 351 22.55 4.30 -10.72
C GLY A 351 23.17 3.08 -11.37
N VAL A 352 23.12 1.92 -10.74
CA VAL A 352 23.78 0.68 -11.19
C VAL A 352 22.84 -0.42 -11.65
N LEU A 353 21.55 -0.36 -11.27
CA LEU A 353 20.58 -1.32 -11.77
C LEU A 353 20.12 -0.98 -13.19
N PRO A 354 19.88 -2.00 -14.04
CA PRO A 354 19.43 -1.77 -15.41
C PRO A 354 18.01 -1.21 -15.44
N PRO A 355 17.66 -0.39 -16.45
CA PRO A 355 16.31 0.16 -16.60
C PRO A 355 15.22 -0.90 -16.66
N ILE A 356 15.50 -2.05 -17.31
CA ILE A 356 14.62 -3.22 -17.34
C ILE A 356 15.43 -4.50 -17.42
N SER A 357 15.02 -5.54 -16.70
CA SER A 357 15.56 -6.89 -16.84
C SER A 357 14.49 -7.95 -16.66
N LYS A 358 14.61 -9.08 -17.36
CA LYS A 358 13.74 -10.24 -17.16
C LYS A 358 14.27 -11.10 -16.02
N LEU A 359 13.41 -11.49 -15.11
CA LEU A 359 13.75 -12.35 -13.98
C LEU A 359 13.32 -13.79 -14.25
N ASN A 360 14.16 -14.75 -13.86
CA ASN A 360 13.74 -16.13 -13.69
C ASN A 360 12.98 -16.30 -12.35
N ARG A 361 12.42 -17.48 -12.11
CA ARG A 361 11.63 -17.80 -10.90
C ARG A 361 12.38 -17.46 -9.61
N GLN A 362 13.60 -17.91 -9.48
CA GLN A 362 14.39 -17.75 -8.26
C GLN A 362 14.76 -16.28 -8.04
N GLN A 363 15.14 -15.57 -9.09
CA GLN A 363 15.38 -14.13 -9.05
C GLN A 363 14.10 -13.37 -8.68
N ALA A 364 12.95 -13.76 -9.23
CA ALA A 364 11.67 -13.13 -8.89
C ALA A 364 11.35 -13.26 -7.40
N MET A 365 11.50 -14.45 -6.81
CA MET A 365 11.33 -14.66 -5.36
C MET A 365 12.35 -13.83 -4.55
N TYR A 366 13.60 -13.77 -4.98
CA TYR A 366 14.66 -13.00 -4.32
C TYR A 366 14.37 -11.49 -4.30
N TYR A 367 14.06 -10.92 -5.48
CA TYR A 367 13.76 -9.48 -5.59
C TYR A 367 12.44 -9.11 -4.92
N PHE A 368 11.45 -10.01 -4.95
CA PHE A 368 10.21 -9.85 -4.18
C PHE A 368 10.47 -9.82 -2.68
N LEU A 369 11.24 -10.78 -2.16
CA LEU A 369 11.62 -10.83 -0.75
C LEU A 369 12.46 -9.60 -0.35
N SER A 370 13.31 -9.11 -1.24
CA SER A 370 14.13 -7.92 -0.98
C SER A 370 13.28 -6.64 -0.93
N GLY A 371 12.35 -6.44 -1.90
CA GLY A 371 11.52 -5.25 -1.98
C GLY A 371 12.35 -3.96 -1.97
N TYR A 372 13.36 -3.89 -2.86
CA TYR A 372 14.36 -2.82 -2.85
C TYR A 372 13.85 -1.52 -3.46
N THR A 373 14.22 -0.42 -2.84
CA THR A 373 14.27 0.92 -3.41
C THR A 373 15.38 1.72 -2.73
N ALA A 374 15.69 2.93 -3.20
CA ALA A 374 16.57 3.85 -2.48
C ALA A 374 15.81 5.09 -2.03
N LYS A 375 16.16 5.60 -0.85
CA LYS A 375 15.81 6.95 -0.40
C LYS A 375 16.87 7.91 -0.90
N ILE A 376 16.45 9.10 -1.28
CA ILE A 376 17.33 10.16 -1.77
C ILE A 376 17.48 11.27 -0.74
N ALA A 377 18.61 11.98 -0.78
CA ALA A 377 18.84 13.15 0.06
C ALA A 377 17.71 14.18 -0.07
N GLY A 378 17.27 14.73 1.06
CA GLY A 378 16.20 15.74 1.10
C GLY A 378 14.77 15.21 1.08
N THR A 379 14.54 13.88 0.99
CA THR A 379 13.19 13.29 1.09
C THR A 379 12.79 12.93 2.52
N GLU A 380 13.77 12.80 3.43
CA GLU A 380 13.56 12.63 4.87
C GLU A 380 14.66 13.39 5.62
N CYS A 381 14.33 13.93 6.80
CA CYS A 381 15.31 14.63 7.66
C CYS A 381 16.51 13.73 7.97
N GLY A 382 17.72 14.19 7.69
CA GLY A 382 18.98 13.52 8.04
C GLY A 382 19.56 12.62 6.94
N ILE A 383 18.94 12.48 5.77
CA ILE A 383 19.48 11.74 4.63
C ILE A 383 20.29 12.69 3.76
N ASN A 384 21.63 12.54 3.78
CA ASN A 384 22.57 13.34 3.00
C ASN A 384 23.09 12.62 1.75
N GLU A 385 23.02 11.27 1.73
CA GLU A 385 23.45 10.40 0.63
C GLU A 385 22.36 9.37 0.31
N PRO A 386 22.38 8.74 -0.89
CA PRO A 386 21.45 7.69 -1.23
C PRO A 386 21.52 6.53 -0.21
N GLU A 387 20.38 6.14 0.34
CA GLU A 387 20.25 5.03 1.28
C GLU A 387 19.42 3.90 0.69
N ALA A 388 19.99 2.68 0.65
CA ALA A 388 19.26 1.49 0.24
C ALA A 388 18.20 1.13 1.27
N THR A 389 16.95 1.00 0.83
CA THR A 389 15.82 0.61 1.66
C THR A 389 15.24 -0.70 1.17
N PHE A 390 15.03 -1.62 2.11
CA PHE A 390 14.47 -2.94 1.85
C PHE A 390 13.16 -3.11 2.60
N SER A 391 12.11 -3.51 1.89
CA SER A 391 10.80 -3.78 2.47
C SER A 391 10.27 -5.10 1.92
N ALA A 392 10.40 -6.17 2.69
CA ALA A 392 10.04 -7.51 2.27
C ALA A 392 8.67 -7.54 1.57
N CYS A 393 8.61 -8.20 0.42
CA CYS A 393 7.42 -8.35 -0.41
C CYS A 393 6.77 -7.00 -0.78
N PHE A 394 7.56 -5.92 -0.82
CA PHE A 394 7.11 -4.52 -1.00
C PHE A 394 6.08 -4.05 0.04
N GLY A 395 5.90 -4.79 1.13
CA GLY A 395 4.86 -4.54 2.11
C GLY A 395 5.24 -4.96 3.55
N ARG A 396 6.53 -4.99 3.93
CA ARG A 396 7.01 -5.49 5.23
C ARG A 396 6.19 -5.00 6.42
N ALA A 397 5.79 -3.74 6.40
CA ALA A 397 5.01 -3.14 7.48
C ALA A 397 3.62 -3.78 7.69
N PHE A 398 3.15 -4.64 6.80
CA PHE A 398 1.80 -5.23 6.82
C PHE A 398 1.81 -6.75 6.88
N LEU A 399 3.00 -7.37 6.96
CA LEU A 399 3.15 -8.82 6.93
C LEU A 399 3.11 -9.41 8.34
N PRO A 400 2.02 -10.05 8.77
CA PRO A 400 1.98 -10.74 10.05
C PRO A 400 2.69 -12.09 10.03
N LEU A 401 2.74 -12.79 8.87
CA LEU A 401 3.48 -14.03 8.72
C LEU A 401 4.93 -13.74 8.28
N HIS A 402 5.79 -14.75 8.41
CA HIS A 402 7.17 -14.61 7.96
C HIS A 402 7.25 -14.31 6.44
N PRO A 403 8.08 -13.34 5.99
CA PRO A 403 8.11 -12.91 4.59
C PRO A 403 8.39 -14.01 3.57
N THR A 404 9.16 -15.05 3.95
CA THR A 404 9.41 -16.19 3.08
C THR A 404 8.15 -16.93 2.69
N LYS A 405 7.11 -16.96 3.55
CA LYS A 405 5.83 -17.59 3.23
C LYS A 405 5.19 -16.95 1.99
N TYR A 406 5.20 -15.63 1.89
CA TYR A 406 4.66 -14.92 0.73
C TYR A 406 5.54 -15.10 -0.52
N ALA A 407 6.88 -15.17 -0.34
CA ALA A 407 7.80 -15.44 -1.44
C ALA A 407 7.64 -16.86 -1.98
N GLU A 408 7.41 -17.85 -1.13
CA GLU A 408 7.09 -19.22 -1.50
C GLU A 408 5.77 -19.29 -2.28
N MET A 409 4.72 -18.63 -1.79
CA MET A 409 3.44 -18.53 -2.49
C MET A 409 3.58 -17.90 -3.88
N LEU A 410 4.41 -16.83 -4.02
CA LEU A 410 4.73 -16.28 -5.33
C LEU A 410 5.42 -17.34 -6.21
N GLY A 411 6.40 -18.08 -5.67
CA GLY A 411 7.09 -19.16 -6.36
C GLY A 411 6.14 -20.22 -6.88
N GLU A 412 5.17 -20.67 -6.06
CA GLU A 412 4.12 -21.61 -6.47
C GLU A 412 3.26 -21.07 -7.63
N LYS A 413 2.89 -19.78 -7.59
CA LYS A 413 2.18 -19.13 -8.70
C LYS A 413 3.02 -19.07 -9.97
N LEU A 414 4.33 -18.77 -9.86
CA LEU A 414 5.25 -18.77 -11.00
C LEU A 414 5.46 -20.16 -11.61
N ASP A 415 5.41 -21.22 -10.81
CA ASP A 415 5.48 -22.60 -11.30
C ASP A 415 4.18 -23.01 -12.03
N LYS A 416 3.04 -22.55 -11.53
CA LYS A 416 1.72 -22.91 -12.07
C LYS A 416 1.39 -22.22 -13.37
N TYR A 417 1.81 -20.95 -13.52
CA TYR A 417 1.42 -20.11 -14.63
C TYR A 417 2.62 -19.63 -15.43
N SER A 418 2.48 -19.62 -16.75
CA SER A 418 3.52 -19.06 -17.64
C SER A 418 3.44 -17.53 -17.68
N LEU A 419 4.23 -16.88 -16.83
CA LEU A 419 4.25 -15.43 -16.69
C LEU A 419 5.62 -14.84 -17.01
N ASN A 420 5.62 -13.55 -17.34
CA ASN A 420 6.83 -12.74 -17.43
C ASN A 420 7.00 -11.93 -16.14
N VAL A 421 8.17 -12.01 -15.53
CA VAL A 421 8.54 -11.15 -14.40
C VAL A 421 9.68 -10.22 -14.79
N TRP A 422 9.49 -8.95 -14.51
CA TRP A 422 10.40 -7.87 -14.88
C TRP A 422 10.82 -7.07 -13.65
N LEU A 423 12.12 -6.79 -13.52
CA LEU A 423 12.63 -5.75 -12.64
C LEU A 423 12.76 -4.47 -13.45
N VAL A 424 12.16 -3.38 -13.01
CA VAL A 424 12.16 -2.08 -13.71
C VAL A 424 12.71 -1.01 -12.79
N ASN A 425 13.82 -0.40 -13.18
CA ASN A 425 14.42 0.71 -12.48
C ASN A 425 13.86 2.04 -12.99
N THR A 426 13.21 2.80 -12.12
CA THR A 426 12.68 4.15 -12.36
C THR A 426 13.56 5.24 -11.73
N GLY A 427 14.70 4.85 -11.19
CA GLY A 427 15.68 5.70 -10.50
C GLY A 427 16.70 6.33 -11.45
N TRP A 428 17.97 6.21 -11.11
CA TRP A 428 19.09 6.87 -11.77
C TRP A 428 19.89 5.95 -12.67
N THR A 429 20.67 6.56 -13.55
CA THR A 429 21.64 5.93 -14.45
C THR A 429 22.77 6.92 -14.75
N GLY A 430 23.94 6.42 -15.17
CA GLY A 430 25.11 7.26 -15.48
C GLY A 430 25.77 7.90 -14.27
N GLY A 431 25.54 7.35 -13.09
CA GLY A 431 26.03 7.83 -11.81
C GLY A 431 24.97 7.73 -10.72
N SER A 432 25.37 7.87 -9.47
CA SER A 432 24.47 7.95 -8.32
C SER A 432 23.66 9.26 -8.32
N TYR A 433 22.64 9.34 -7.45
CA TYR A 433 21.93 10.61 -7.19
C TYR A 433 22.93 11.75 -6.94
N GLY A 434 22.70 12.88 -7.61
CA GLY A 434 23.61 14.04 -7.56
C GLY A 434 24.64 14.10 -8.71
N THR A 435 25.01 12.96 -9.30
CA THR A 435 25.92 12.90 -10.47
C THR A 435 25.23 12.30 -11.70
N GLY A 436 24.46 11.24 -11.52
CA GLY A 436 23.67 10.61 -12.60
C GLY A 436 22.39 11.37 -12.92
N GLN A 437 21.65 10.85 -13.88
CA GLN A 437 20.36 11.38 -14.31
C GLN A 437 19.24 10.38 -14.00
N ARG A 438 18.08 10.89 -13.58
CA ARG A 438 16.90 10.04 -13.43
C ARG A 438 16.42 9.54 -14.79
N ILE A 439 16.13 8.26 -14.91
CA ILE A 439 15.57 7.63 -16.12
C ILE A 439 14.26 8.34 -16.46
N LYS A 440 14.14 8.80 -17.71
CA LYS A 440 12.96 9.53 -18.16
C LYS A 440 11.72 8.64 -18.08
N LEU A 441 10.62 9.17 -17.56
CA LEU A 441 9.34 8.47 -17.47
C LEU A 441 8.86 7.93 -18.83
N SER A 442 9.13 8.66 -19.91
CA SER A 442 8.83 8.21 -21.28
C SER A 442 9.54 6.91 -21.65
N TYR A 443 10.79 6.73 -21.24
CA TYR A 443 11.53 5.49 -21.47
C TYR A 443 11.00 4.35 -20.61
N THR A 444 10.67 4.61 -19.34
CA THR A 444 10.07 3.62 -18.47
C THR A 444 8.72 3.13 -19.03
N ARG A 445 7.86 4.04 -19.49
CA ARG A 445 6.59 3.71 -20.14
C ARG A 445 6.81 2.90 -21.43
N ALA A 446 7.80 3.27 -22.25
CA ALA A 446 8.13 2.53 -23.46
C ALA A 446 8.56 1.08 -23.16
N MET A 447 9.40 0.87 -22.14
CA MET A 447 9.86 -0.45 -21.72
C MET A 447 8.70 -1.32 -21.20
N ILE A 448 7.85 -0.75 -20.35
CA ILE A 448 6.66 -1.45 -19.82
C ILE A 448 5.70 -1.80 -20.97
N LYS A 449 5.41 -0.87 -21.87
CA LYS A 449 4.56 -1.11 -23.05
C LYS A 449 5.14 -2.19 -23.97
N ALA A 450 6.45 -2.19 -24.19
CA ALA A 450 7.12 -3.23 -24.98
C ALA A 450 7.04 -4.61 -24.32
N ALA A 451 7.19 -4.68 -22.99
CA ALA A 451 7.03 -5.92 -22.22
C ALA A 451 5.58 -6.42 -22.24
N LEU A 452 4.59 -5.55 -22.02
CA LEU A 452 3.15 -5.89 -22.07
C LEU A 452 2.73 -6.42 -23.44
N ASN A 453 3.26 -5.85 -24.50
CA ASN A 453 2.96 -6.25 -25.89
C ASN A 453 3.77 -7.46 -26.38
N GLY A 454 4.61 -8.08 -25.52
CA GLY A 454 5.45 -9.21 -25.89
C GLY A 454 6.64 -8.87 -26.81
N GLN A 455 6.89 -7.58 -27.08
CA GLN A 455 7.97 -7.14 -27.99
C GLN A 455 9.37 -7.46 -27.46
N LEU A 456 9.50 -7.68 -26.13
CA LEU A 456 10.76 -8.05 -25.48
C LEU A 456 10.98 -9.57 -25.39
N ASP A 457 10.00 -10.40 -25.78
CA ASP A 457 10.10 -11.86 -25.60
C ASP A 457 11.15 -12.49 -26.51
N SER A 458 11.27 -12.03 -27.75
CA SER A 458 12.24 -12.51 -28.76
C SER A 458 13.54 -11.70 -28.83
N VAL A 459 13.67 -10.62 -28.04
CA VAL A 459 14.87 -9.79 -28.05
C VAL A 459 16.04 -10.55 -27.43
N PRO A 460 17.23 -10.60 -28.10
CA PRO A 460 18.43 -11.14 -27.47
C PRO A 460 18.73 -10.47 -26.14
N ARG A 461 19.18 -11.26 -25.18
CA ARG A 461 19.50 -10.76 -23.84
C ARG A 461 20.97 -10.95 -23.54
N GLN A 462 21.53 -10.00 -22.81
CA GLN A 462 22.88 -10.10 -22.26
C GLN A 462 22.83 -10.13 -20.73
N LYS A 463 23.78 -10.80 -20.12
CA LYS A 463 23.88 -10.94 -18.68
C LYS A 463 24.62 -9.74 -18.09
N LEU A 464 24.04 -9.11 -17.07
CA LEU A 464 24.71 -8.12 -16.25
C LEU A 464 25.44 -8.83 -15.11
N PRO A 465 26.80 -8.80 -15.02
CA PRO A 465 27.56 -9.77 -14.19
C PRO A 465 27.23 -9.73 -12.71
N ILE A 466 27.34 -8.57 -12.05
CA ILE A 466 27.27 -8.44 -10.59
C ILE A 466 25.89 -8.84 -10.04
N PHE A 467 24.82 -8.44 -10.75
CA PHE A 467 23.44 -8.69 -10.33
C PHE A 467 22.82 -9.95 -10.96
N ASP A 468 23.55 -10.62 -11.85
CA ASP A 468 23.07 -11.80 -12.60
C ASP A 468 21.76 -11.56 -13.37
N LEU A 469 21.50 -10.32 -13.82
CA LEU A 469 20.26 -9.91 -14.45
C LEU A 469 20.37 -10.03 -15.98
N MET A 470 19.28 -10.49 -16.61
CA MET A 470 19.18 -10.62 -18.07
C MET A 470 18.55 -9.36 -18.67
N ILE A 471 19.35 -8.52 -19.31
CA ILE A 471 18.92 -7.25 -19.91
C ILE A 471 18.69 -7.40 -21.41
N PRO A 472 17.65 -6.78 -22.01
CA PRO A 472 17.41 -6.83 -23.45
C PRO A 472 18.47 -6.02 -24.20
N ALA A 473 18.91 -6.51 -25.35
CA ALA A 473 19.90 -5.82 -26.18
C ALA A 473 19.35 -4.52 -26.80
N TRP A 474 18.03 -4.44 -27.00
CA TRP A 474 17.32 -3.26 -27.47
C TRP A 474 15.87 -3.23 -26.98
N CYS A 475 15.26 -2.04 -26.99
CA CYS A 475 13.85 -1.84 -26.64
C CYS A 475 13.29 -0.72 -27.52
N PRO A 476 12.09 -0.88 -28.13
CA PRO A 476 11.46 0.17 -28.91
C PRO A 476 11.32 1.48 -28.12
N GLY A 477 11.72 2.60 -28.72
CA GLY A 477 11.61 3.92 -28.10
C GLY A 477 12.61 4.22 -26.98
N VAL A 478 13.59 3.34 -26.74
CA VAL A 478 14.63 3.52 -25.71
C VAL A 478 16.01 3.44 -26.34
N PRO A 479 16.93 4.38 -26.06
CA PRO A 479 18.31 4.30 -26.54
C PRO A 479 18.99 3.03 -26.01
N SER A 480 19.61 2.23 -26.90
CA SER A 480 20.19 0.92 -26.52
C SER A 480 21.34 1.03 -25.52
N ASN A 481 22.12 2.13 -25.54
CA ASN A 481 23.17 2.36 -24.56
C ASN A 481 22.64 2.54 -23.13
N LEU A 482 21.40 2.98 -22.97
CA LEU A 482 20.75 3.14 -21.67
C LEU A 482 20.45 1.79 -21.00
N LEU A 483 20.17 0.74 -21.80
CA LEU A 483 19.73 -0.56 -21.27
C LEU A 483 20.80 -1.29 -20.46
N ASN A 484 22.08 -1.06 -20.79
CA ASN A 484 23.19 -1.55 -19.96
C ASN A 484 23.79 -0.38 -19.16
N PRO A 485 23.58 -0.32 -17.83
CA PRO A 485 23.96 0.84 -17.04
C PRO A 485 25.46 1.16 -17.09
N ILE A 486 26.35 0.19 -17.23
CA ILE A 486 27.79 0.44 -17.35
C ILE A 486 28.13 1.35 -18.53
N ASN A 487 27.36 1.28 -19.63
CA ASN A 487 27.59 2.12 -20.81
C ASN A 487 27.21 3.58 -20.62
N THR A 488 26.57 3.92 -19.51
CA THR A 488 26.12 5.28 -19.19
C THR A 488 27.06 5.97 -18.19
N TRP A 489 27.94 5.24 -17.53
CA TRP A 489 28.91 5.79 -16.59
C TRP A 489 30.15 6.31 -17.31
N ALA A 490 30.69 7.43 -16.82
CA ALA A 490 31.92 8.00 -17.36
C ALA A 490 33.16 7.11 -17.06
N ASP A 491 33.14 6.43 -15.91
CA ASP A 491 34.19 5.53 -15.48
C ASP A 491 33.60 4.15 -15.10
N PRO A 492 33.95 3.09 -15.85
CA PRO A 492 33.51 1.73 -15.56
C PRO A 492 33.96 1.20 -14.19
N TYR A 493 35.12 1.63 -13.68
CA TYR A 493 35.61 1.20 -12.38
C TYR A 493 34.71 1.73 -11.24
N SER A 494 34.34 3.01 -11.28
CA SER A 494 33.39 3.60 -10.33
C SER A 494 32.02 2.94 -10.39
N TYR A 495 31.58 2.48 -11.58
CA TYR A 495 30.37 1.66 -11.72
C TYR A 495 30.50 0.35 -10.93
N GLU A 496 31.60 -0.39 -11.15
CA GLU A 496 31.83 -1.70 -10.52
C GLU A 496 31.91 -1.58 -9.01
N GLU A 497 32.60 -0.58 -8.49
CA GLU A 497 32.69 -0.31 -7.04
C GLU A 497 31.30 -0.07 -6.43
N THR A 498 30.52 0.83 -7.04
CA THR A 498 29.16 1.16 -6.58
C THR A 498 28.21 -0.03 -6.71
N ALA A 499 28.30 -0.79 -7.79
CA ALA A 499 27.49 -1.99 -8.01
C ALA A 499 27.82 -3.09 -6.97
N ASN A 500 29.11 -3.31 -6.67
CA ASN A 500 29.53 -4.23 -5.62
C ASN A 500 29.06 -3.80 -4.23
N HIS A 501 29.09 -2.50 -3.94
CA HIS A 501 28.54 -1.96 -2.70
C HIS A 501 27.04 -2.27 -2.56
N LEU A 502 26.22 -1.96 -3.58
CA LEU A 502 24.80 -2.28 -3.56
C LEU A 502 24.57 -3.80 -3.46
N ALA A 503 25.34 -4.61 -4.17
CA ALA A 503 25.28 -6.07 -4.08
C ALA A 503 25.53 -6.57 -2.66
N GLN A 504 26.44 -5.96 -1.91
CA GLN A 504 26.69 -6.28 -0.49
C GLN A 504 25.48 -5.95 0.39
N LEU A 505 24.81 -4.81 0.15
CA LEU A 505 23.58 -4.43 0.86
C LEU A 505 22.45 -5.43 0.63
N PHE A 506 22.25 -5.88 -0.61
CA PHE A 506 21.29 -6.95 -0.94
C PHE A 506 21.60 -8.25 -0.18
N ARG A 507 22.85 -8.69 -0.16
CA ARG A 507 23.26 -9.90 0.57
C ARG A 507 23.04 -9.77 2.08
N LYS A 508 23.42 -8.62 2.65
CA LYS A 508 23.17 -8.32 4.06
C LYS A 508 21.68 -8.36 4.38
N ASN A 509 20.83 -7.78 3.52
CA ASN A 509 19.38 -7.86 3.69
C ASN A 509 18.88 -9.30 3.62
N CYS A 510 19.31 -10.11 2.64
CA CYS A 510 18.86 -11.49 2.53
C CYS A 510 19.29 -12.36 3.72
N SER A 511 20.44 -12.06 4.35
CA SER A 511 20.98 -12.88 5.46
C SER A 511 20.02 -12.99 6.67
N GLN A 512 19.10 -12.05 6.86
CA GLN A 512 18.10 -12.11 7.93
C GLN A 512 17.05 -13.22 7.72
N TYR A 513 16.93 -13.73 6.49
CA TYR A 513 15.98 -14.79 6.14
C TYR A 513 16.62 -16.18 6.05
N LYS A 514 17.92 -16.31 6.36
CA LYS A 514 18.61 -17.62 6.43
C LYS A 514 18.00 -18.47 7.54
N GLY A 515 17.67 -19.71 7.23
CA GLY A 515 17.07 -20.66 8.18
C GLY A 515 15.55 -20.84 8.05
N PHE A 516 14.85 -20.00 7.28
CA PHE A 516 13.41 -20.10 7.03
C PHE A 516 13.07 -20.64 5.62
N SER A 517 14.05 -20.73 4.73
CA SER A 517 13.96 -21.40 3.43
C SER A 517 15.20 -22.27 3.26
N ASP A 518 15.20 -23.21 2.33
CA ASP A 518 16.27 -24.19 2.06
C ASP A 518 17.67 -23.60 1.73
N GLY A 519 17.93 -22.35 2.11
CA GLY A 519 19.19 -21.64 1.87
C GLY A 519 19.41 -21.24 0.40
N MET A 520 18.66 -21.83 -0.52
CA MET A 520 18.80 -21.61 -1.97
C MET A 520 18.39 -20.19 -2.40
N LEU A 521 17.44 -19.55 -1.70
CA LEU A 521 16.94 -18.24 -2.13
C LEU A 521 18.02 -17.15 -2.07
N CYS A 522 18.86 -17.14 -1.02
CA CYS A 522 19.93 -16.15 -0.88
C CYS A 522 21.16 -16.44 -1.75
N SER A 523 21.28 -17.64 -2.34
CA SER A 523 22.38 -17.97 -3.27
C SER A 523 22.19 -17.42 -4.68
N VAL A 524 20.97 -17.02 -5.02
CA VAL A 524 20.59 -16.49 -6.34
C VAL A 524 20.72 -14.95 -6.43
N GLY A 525 21.00 -14.29 -5.31
CA GLY A 525 21.22 -12.85 -5.24
C GLY A 525 22.50 -12.39 -5.93
N PRO A 526 22.75 -11.06 -5.94
CA PRO A 526 23.95 -10.48 -6.52
C PRO A 526 25.23 -11.15 -6.02
N ALA A 527 26.07 -11.59 -6.95
CA ALA A 527 27.35 -12.26 -6.64
C ALA A 527 28.38 -11.25 -6.14
N ALA A 528 29.24 -11.65 -5.15
CA ALA A 528 30.45 -10.89 -4.89
C ALA A 528 31.43 -11.17 -6.03
N VAL A 529 31.76 -10.17 -6.81
CA VAL A 529 32.97 -10.22 -7.61
C VAL A 529 34.08 -9.75 -6.69
N THR A 530 35.00 -10.66 -6.32
CA THR A 530 36.26 -10.27 -5.74
C THR A 530 37.00 -9.47 -6.81
N VAL A 531 37.21 -8.18 -6.55
CA VAL A 531 38.16 -7.37 -7.33
C VAL A 531 39.51 -8.03 -7.10
N GLY A 532 40.03 -8.70 -8.14
CA GLY A 532 41.36 -9.27 -8.16
C GLY A 532 42.41 -8.17 -8.35
#